data_2a7f76cb486ee270d5287db3af6e3769
#
_entry.id   2a7f76cb486ee270d5287db3af6e3769
#
_cell.length_a   1.000
_cell.length_b   1.000
_cell.length_c   1.000
_cell.angle_alpha   90.00
_cell.angle_beta   90.00
_cell.angle_gamma   90.00
#
_symmetry.space_group_name_H-M   'P 1'
#
loop_
_entity.id
_entity.type
_entity.pdbx_description
1 polymer ?
#
loop_
_entity_poly.entity_id
_entity_poly.type
_entity_poly.pdbx_seq_one_letter_code
_entity_poly.pdbx_strand_id
1 'polypeptide(L)'
;MSDRVRFEVAPASSYAGTGYDLVTTFDCLHDMGDPVGAARHVRQSMAADGTWMIVEPAAGDRVEDNCNPVGRAFYGFSTLLCTPASLSQEVGLALGAQAGEAAIRDVVTRAGLTRFRRASETPFNAVFEARP
;
A
#
# COMPACT_ATOMS: atom_id res chain seq x y z
N MET A 1 -10.53 18.95 -20.08
CA MET A 1 -10.00 18.08 -19.00
C MET A 1 -9.84 16.63 -19.45
N SER A 2 -10.68 16.13 -20.37
CA SER A 2 -10.68 14.72 -20.82
C SER A 2 -9.41 14.23 -21.52
N ASP A 3 -8.62 15.12 -22.06
CA ASP A 3 -7.41 14.84 -22.83
C ASP A 3 -6.14 14.65 -21.96
N ARG A 4 -6.23 14.90 -20.65
CA ARG A 4 -5.13 14.75 -19.68
C ARG A 4 -5.31 13.62 -18.67
N VAL A 5 -6.44 12.94 -18.71
CA VAL A 5 -6.77 11.83 -17.79
C VAL A 5 -7.14 10.60 -18.61
N ARG A 6 -6.50 9.50 -18.32
CA ARG A 6 -6.77 8.19 -18.92
C ARG A 6 -7.13 7.20 -17.81
N PHE A 7 -8.16 6.40 -18.04
CA PHE A 7 -8.56 5.31 -17.15
C PHE A 7 -8.24 3.99 -17.83
N GLU A 8 -7.61 3.10 -17.09
CA GLU A 8 -7.27 1.75 -17.54
C GLU A 8 -7.63 0.73 -16.48
N VAL A 9 -8.09 -0.44 -16.89
CA VAL A 9 -8.23 -1.60 -16.03
C VAL A 9 -6.98 -2.45 -16.17
N ALA A 10 -6.19 -2.55 -15.11
CA ALA A 10 -4.95 -3.32 -15.11
C ALA A 10 -4.63 -3.84 -13.70
N PRO A 11 -3.95 -4.99 -13.57
CA PRO A 11 -3.41 -5.41 -12.28
C PRO A 11 -2.34 -4.45 -11.77
N ALA A 12 -2.24 -4.27 -10.46
CA ALA A 12 -1.23 -3.42 -9.84
C ALA A 12 0.22 -3.88 -10.12
N SER A 13 0.40 -5.15 -10.47
CA SER A 13 1.70 -5.76 -10.78
C SER A 13 2.10 -5.71 -12.26
N SER A 14 1.25 -5.16 -13.15
CA SER A 14 1.50 -5.24 -14.61
C SER A 14 0.86 -4.13 -15.45
N TYR A 15 0.47 -3.01 -14.86
CA TYR A 15 -0.01 -1.84 -15.63
C TYR A 15 1.08 -1.30 -16.55
N ALA A 16 0.67 -0.68 -17.67
CA ALA A 16 1.58 -0.14 -18.67
C ALA A 16 2.17 1.22 -18.26
N GLY A 17 3.28 1.58 -18.92
CA GLY A 17 3.93 2.87 -18.77
C GLY A 17 5.13 2.86 -17.84
N THR A 18 5.98 3.87 -18.01
CA THR A 18 7.21 4.07 -17.23
C THR A 18 7.51 5.56 -17.09
N GLY A 19 8.44 5.91 -16.19
CA GLY A 19 8.88 7.29 -16.00
C GLY A 19 7.88 8.12 -15.18
N TYR A 20 7.07 7.48 -14.33
CA TYR A 20 6.14 8.19 -13.47
C TYR A 20 6.86 8.96 -12.37
N ASP A 21 6.61 10.28 -12.29
CA ASP A 21 7.12 11.14 -11.21
C ASP A 21 6.42 10.88 -9.89
N LEU A 22 5.14 10.50 -9.96
CA LEU A 22 4.31 10.18 -8.80
C LEU A 22 3.44 8.96 -9.09
N VAL A 23 3.52 7.96 -8.23
CA VAL A 23 2.56 6.86 -8.14
C VAL A 23 1.80 6.99 -6.83
N THR A 24 0.52 6.67 -6.84
CA THR A 24 -0.31 6.75 -5.63
C THR A 24 -1.13 5.48 -5.45
N THR A 25 -1.25 5.03 -4.21
CA THR A 25 -2.15 3.95 -3.80
C THR A 25 -2.97 4.39 -2.59
N PHE A 26 -4.25 4.05 -2.58
CA PHE A 26 -5.19 4.44 -1.53
C PHE A 26 -5.93 3.22 -1.02
N ASP A 27 -5.70 2.88 0.25
CA ASP A 27 -6.37 1.79 0.99
C ASP A 27 -6.47 0.49 0.17
N CYS A 28 -5.37 0.07 -0.48
CA CYS A 28 -5.41 -1.09 -1.35
C CYS A 28 -4.17 -2.00 -1.28
N LEU A 29 -3.03 -1.51 -0.80
CA LEU A 29 -1.82 -2.32 -0.71
C LEU A 29 -2.00 -3.52 0.23
N HIS A 30 -2.71 -3.31 1.33
CA HIS A 30 -2.99 -4.33 2.33
C HIS A 30 -3.96 -5.44 1.85
N ASP A 31 -4.72 -5.20 0.78
CA ASP A 31 -5.65 -6.16 0.17
C ASP A 31 -5.00 -7.02 -0.92
N MET A 32 -3.80 -6.62 -1.39
CA MET A 32 -3.11 -7.34 -2.46
C MET A 32 -2.59 -8.69 -1.96
N GLY A 33 -2.71 -9.72 -2.80
CA GLY A 33 -2.10 -11.02 -2.55
C GLY A 33 -0.58 -10.96 -2.61
N ASP A 34 -0.02 -10.25 -3.59
CA ASP A 34 1.41 -9.98 -3.73
C ASP A 34 1.74 -8.48 -3.68
N PRO A 35 1.69 -7.85 -2.51
CA PRO A 35 2.04 -6.44 -2.38
C PRO A 35 3.53 -6.15 -2.68
N VAL A 36 4.41 -7.13 -2.50
CA VAL A 36 5.84 -6.98 -2.84
C VAL A 36 6.03 -6.98 -4.35
N GLY A 37 5.33 -7.84 -5.08
CA GLY A 37 5.32 -7.84 -6.55
C GLY A 37 4.76 -6.55 -7.13
N ALA A 38 3.66 -6.03 -6.57
CA ALA A 38 3.10 -4.73 -6.94
C ALA A 38 4.10 -3.61 -6.66
N ALA A 39 4.74 -3.60 -5.50
CA ALA A 39 5.76 -2.62 -5.14
C ALA A 39 6.99 -2.66 -6.08
N ARG A 40 7.43 -3.85 -6.52
CA ARG A 40 8.49 -3.98 -7.53
C ARG A 40 8.08 -3.37 -8.86
N HIS A 41 6.84 -3.60 -9.28
CA HIS A 41 6.32 -3.00 -10.51
C HIS A 41 6.26 -1.48 -10.41
N VAL A 42 5.79 -0.94 -9.28
CA VAL A 42 5.84 0.50 -8.99
C VAL A 42 7.29 1.01 -9.12
N ARG A 43 8.24 0.34 -8.47
CA ARG A 43 9.66 0.73 -8.54
C ARG A 43 10.21 0.75 -9.96
N GLN A 44 9.82 -0.20 -10.81
CA GLN A 44 10.25 -0.31 -12.20
C GLN A 44 9.58 0.73 -13.11
N SER A 45 8.35 1.11 -12.81
CA SER A 45 7.57 2.09 -13.59
C SER A 45 7.85 3.54 -13.24
N MET A 46 8.46 3.82 -12.08
CA MET A 46 8.77 5.18 -11.63
C MET A 46 10.00 5.77 -12.33
N ALA A 47 10.03 7.09 -12.41
CA ALA A 47 11.24 7.84 -12.71
C ALA A 47 12.33 7.60 -11.63
N ALA A 48 13.59 7.89 -11.96
CA ALA A 48 14.71 7.66 -11.04
C ALA A 48 14.57 8.43 -9.71
N ASP A 49 13.94 9.59 -9.74
CA ASP A 49 13.65 10.47 -8.60
C ASP A 49 12.16 10.50 -8.25
N GLY A 50 11.38 9.61 -8.83
CA GLY A 50 9.94 9.48 -8.60
C GLY A 50 9.57 9.16 -7.14
N THR A 51 8.34 9.43 -6.80
CA THR A 51 7.78 9.22 -5.46
C THR A 51 6.58 8.28 -5.54
N TRP A 52 6.52 7.32 -4.65
CA TRP A 52 5.29 6.56 -4.39
C TRP A 52 4.66 7.04 -3.09
N MET A 53 3.45 7.57 -3.18
CA MET A 53 2.60 7.94 -2.05
C MET A 53 1.67 6.78 -1.74
N ILE A 54 1.78 6.25 -0.55
CA ILE A 54 1.00 5.11 -0.05
C ILE A 54 0.09 5.63 1.05
N VAL A 55 -1.21 5.53 0.85
CA VAL A 55 -2.22 5.84 1.87
C VAL A 55 -2.83 4.53 2.33
N GLU A 56 -2.71 4.23 3.62
CA GLU A 56 -3.20 3.00 4.24
C GLU A 56 -3.94 3.30 5.53
N PRO A 57 -4.77 2.39 6.04
CA PRO A 57 -5.41 2.57 7.34
C PRO A 57 -4.39 2.87 8.44
N ALA A 58 -4.71 3.84 9.30
CA ALA A 58 -3.85 4.17 10.43
C ALA A 58 -3.79 3.00 11.41
N ALA A 59 -2.60 2.47 11.61
CA ALA A 59 -2.33 1.38 12.54
C ALA A 59 -0.96 1.53 13.19
N GLY A 60 -0.87 1.17 14.45
CA GLY A 60 0.39 0.89 15.12
C GLY A 60 0.90 -0.51 14.76
N ASP A 61 2.18 -0.77 15.03
CA ASP A 61 2.83 -2.04 14.68
C ASP A 61 2.45 -3.21 15.62
N ARG A 62 1.81 -2.92 16.73
CA ARG A 62 1.39 -3.92 17.73
C ARG A 62 -0.11 -3.89 17.92
N VAL A 63 -0.68 -5.03 18.28
CA VAL A 63 -2.13 -5.15 18.55
C VAL A 63 -2.57 -4.17 19.64
N GLU A 64 -1.76 -4.02 20.69
CA GLU A 64 -2.04 -3.14 21.83
C GLU A 64 -2.17 -1.68 21.42
N ASP A 65 -1.43 -1.23 20.41
CA ASP A 65 -1.46 0.14 19.91
C ASP A 65 -2.80 0.44 19.19
N ASN A 66 -3.48 -0.60 18.74
CA ASN A 66 -4.72 -0.53 17.97
C ASN A 66 -5.98 -0.85 18.83
N CYS A 67 -5.83 -0.99 20.15
CA CYS A 67 -6.94 -1.24 21.08
C CYS A 67 -7.76 0.03 21.34
N ASN A 68 -8.37 0.57 20.28
CA ASN A 68 -9.21 1.76 20.30
C ASN A 68 -10.40 1.59 19.34
N PRO A 69 -11.42 2.47 19.33
CA PRO A 69 -12.60 2.33 18.49
C PRO A 69 -12.31 2.24 16.98
N VAL A 70 -11.32 2.96 16.47
CA VAL A 70 -10.91 2.93 15.05
C VAL A 70 -10.25 1.60 14.73
N GLY A 71 -9.26 1.18 15.52
CA GLY A 71 -8.59 -0.12 15.37
C GLY A 71 -9.57 -1.28 15.46
N ARG A 72 -10.56 -1.21 16.37
CA ARG A 72 -11.62 -2.23 16.47
C ARG A 72 -12.42 -2.34 15.16
N ALA A 73 -12.80 -1.22 14.55
CA ALA A 73 -13.52 -1.22 13.28
C ALA A 73 -12.64 -1.80 12.16
N PHE A 74 -11.39 -1.37 12.06
CA PHE A 74 -10.46 -1.83 11.03
C PHE A 74 -10.09 -3.31 11.20
N TYR A 75 -9.93 -3.84 12.42
CA TYR A 75 -9.77 -5.28 12.62
C TYR A 75 -11.02 -6.07 12.14
N GLY A 76 -12.23 -5.51 12.33
CA GLY A 76 -13.44 -6.09 11.79
C GLY A 76 -13.40 -6.19 10.26
N PHE A 77 -13.08 -5.10 9.56
CA PHE A 77 -12.92 -5.08 8.11
C PHE A 77 -11.77 -5.99 7.66
N SER A 78 -10.63 -5.94 8.34
CA SER A 78 -9.48 -6.77 8.03
C SER A 78 -9.81 -8.26 8.09
N THR A 79 -10.54 -8.69 9.12
CA THR A 79 -10.89 -10.09 9.33
C THR A 79 -11.92 -10.59 8.31
N LEU A 80 -12.91 -9.75 7.96
CA LEU A 80 -14.04 -10.18 7.13
C LEU A 80 -13.82 -9.92 5.63
N LEU A 81 -12.92 -9.00 5.26
CA LEU A 81 -12.70 -8.58 3.88
C LEU A 81 -11.23 -8.63 3.49
N CYS A 82 -10.36 -7.79 4.07
CA CYS A 82 -9.02 -7.56 3.56
C CYS A 82 -8.15 -8.82 3.59
N THR A 83 -8.08 -9.49 4.73
CA THR A 83 -7.29 -10.72 4.88
C THR A 83 -7.81 -11.87 4.00
N PRO A 84 -9.12 -12.20 3.97
CA PRO A 84 -9.64 -13.17 3.04
C PRO A 84 -9.44 -12.81 1.57
N ALA A 85 -9.60 -11.53 1.20
CA ALA A 85 -9.37 -11.07 -0.17
C ALA A 85 -7.92 -11.29 -0.60
N SER A 86 -6.95 -10.94 0.23
CA SER A 86 -5.54 -11.18 -0.03
C SER A 86 -5.22 -12.68 -0.12
N LEU A 87 -5.71 -13.49 0.83
CA LEU A 87 -5.49 -14.95 0.86
C LEU A 87 -6.10 -15.67 -0.34
N SER A 88 -7.14 -15.12 -0.98
CA SER A 88 -7.75 -15.68 -2.18
C SER A 88 -6.95 -15.46 -3.46
N GLN A 89 -5.95 -14.60 -3.42
CA GLN A 89 -5.07 -14.27 -4.53
C GLN A 89 -3.79 -15.13 -4.49
N GLU A 90 -3.07 -15.16 -5.61
CA GLU A 90 -1.75 -15.78 -5.66
C GLU A 90 -0.78 -15.09 -4.68
N VAL A 91 0.08 -15.84 -4.03
CA VAL A 91 0.98 -15.46 -2.91
C VAL A 91 0.24 -15.32 -1.57
N GLY A 92 -0.83 -14.51 -1.47
CA GLY A 92 -1.65 -14.42 -0.27
C GLY A 92 -0.89 -13.91 0.97
N LEU A 93 -0.16 -12.78 0.87
CA LEU A 93 0.66 -12.26 1.98
C LEU A 93 -0.18 -11.83 3.19
N ALA A 94 -1.44 -11.45 2.96
CA ALA A 94 -2.44 -11.14 3.99
C ALA A 94 -2.00 -10.08 5.02
N LEU A 95 -1.53 -8.93 4.53
CA LEU A 95 -1.17 -7.80 5.38
C LEU A 95 -2.34 -7.37 6.28
N GLY A 96 -3.53 -7.21 5.67
CA GLY A 96 -4.73 -6.73 6.35
C GLY A 96 -4.69 -5.25 6.70
N ALA A 97 -5.84 -4.68 7.00
CA ALA A 97 -6.02 -3.24 7.25
C ALA A 97 -5.30 -2.71 8.51
N GLN A 98 -4.71 -3.58 9.32
CA GLN A 98 -3.96 -3.20 10.53
C GLN A 98 -2.50 -3.66 10.43
N ALA A 99 -1.92 -3.56 9.24
CA ALA A 99 -0.54 -3.98 8.96
C ALA A 99 0.52 -3.20 9.76
N GLY A 100 0.28 -1.90 10.03
CA GLY A 100 1.24 -1.03 10.68
C GLY A 100 2.37 -0.56 9.76
N GLU A 101 3.14 0.41 10.23
CA GLU A 101 4.22 1.01 9.45
C GLU A 101 5.36 0.03 9.15
N ALA A 102 5.72 -0.82 10.11
CA ALA A 102 6.83 -1.76 9.96
C ALA A 102 6.58 -2.76 8.84
N ALA A 103 5.36 -3.30 8.72
CA ALA A 103 5.01 -4.24 7.66
C ALA A 103 4.97 -3.56 6.28
N ILE A 104 4.43 -2.34 6.16
CA ILE A 104 4.46 -1.57 4.92
C ILE A 104 5.90 -1.25 4.51
N ARG A 105 6.74 -0.85 5.45
CA ARG A 105 8.17 -0.61 5.23
C ARG A 105 8.89 -1.87 4.71
N ASP A 106 8.61 -3.04 5.28
CA ASP A 106 9.18 -4.31 4.80
C ASP A 106 8.82 -4.57 3.33
N VAL A 107 7.55 -4.42 2.98
CA VAL A 107 7.07 -4.59 1.60
C VAL A 107 7.83 -3.71 0.62
N VAL A 108 7.91 -2.40 0.90
CA VAL A 108 8.56 -1.45 -0.03
C VAL A 108 10.07 -1.64 -0.09
N THR A 109 10.71 -1.99 1.04
CA THR A 109 12.15 -2.24 1.10
C THR A 109 12.53 -3.50 0.30
N ARG A 110 11.76 -4.57 0.41
CA ARG A 110 11.92 -5.80 -0.40
C ARG A 110 11.75 -5.56 -1.90
N ALA A 111 11.04 -4.50 -2.27
CA ALA A 111 10.88 -4.07 -3.66
C ALA A 111 12.01 -3.15 -4.16
N GLY A 112 12.95 -2.75 -3.29
CA GLY A 112 14.09 -1.89 -3.63
C GLY A 112 13.82 -0.39 -3.47
N LEU A 113 12.74 -0.01 -2.75
CA LEU A 113 12.46 1.37 -2.37
C LEU A 113 13.05 1.61 -0.98
N THR A 114 14.26 2.17 -0.93
CA THR A 114 15.06 2.21 0.30
C THR A 114 14.83 3.46 1.15
N ARG A 115 14.29 4.52 0.56
CA ARG A 115 13.94 5.74 1.27
C ARG A 115 12.44 5.74 1.59
N PHE A 116 12.12 5.43 2.84
CA PHE A 116 10.73 5.32 3.32
C PHE A 116 10.53 6.16 4.57
N ARG A 117 9.44 6.91 4.62
CA ARG A 117 9.03 7.68 5.79
C ARG A 117 7.52 7.82 5.88
N ARG A 118 7.00 8.00 7.08
CA ARG A 118 5.65 8.54 7.28
C ARG A 118 5.68 10.03 6.93
N ALA A 119 4.89 10.44 5.97
CA ALA A 119 4.80 11.82 5.48
C ALA A 119 3.73 12.62 6.22
N SER A 120 2.59 11.97 6.52
CA SER A 120 1.45 12.58 7.20
C SER A 120 0.57 11.50 7.83
N GLU A 121 -0.39 11.92 8.65
CA GLU A 121 -1.41 11.03 9.19
C GLU A 121 -2.72 11.79 9.45
N THR A 122 -3.81 11.06 9.48
CA THR A 122 -5.13 11.48 9.93
C THR A 122 -5.60 10.51 11.03
N PRO A 123 -6.74 10.73 11.69
CA PRO A 123 -7.27 9.75 12.62
C PRO A 123 -7.57 8.37 12.00
N PHE A 124 -7.69 8.29 10.66
CA PHE A 124 -8.09 7.07 9.94
C PHE A 124 -7.02 6.53 9.00
N ASN A 125 -6.11 7.37 8.50
CA ASN A 125 -5.10 6.98 7.52
C ASN A 125 -3.71 7.44 7.90
N ALA A 126 -2.72 6.60 7.60
CA ALA A 126 -1.31 6.94 7.54
C ALA A 126 -0.89 7.15 6.08
N VAL A 127 -0.12 8.19 5.82
CA VAL A 127 0.42 8.50 4.49
C VAL A 127 1.92 8.28 4.52
N PHE A 128 2.39 7.37 3.67
CA PHE A 128 3.81 7.07 3.55
C PHE A 128 4.35 7.56 2.20
N GLU A 129 5.62 7.95 2.22
CA GLU A 129 6.43 8.24 1.05
C GLU A 129 7.48 7.16 0.90
N ALA A 130 7.56 6.57 -0.30
CA ALA A 130 8.60 5.62 -0.65
C ALA A 130 9.32 6.07 -1.93
N ARG A 131 10.66 5.98 -1.96
CA ARG A 131 11.50 6.34 -3.10
C ARG A 131 12.60 5.31 -3.34
N PRO A 132 13.15 5.28 -4.56
CA PRO A 132 14.31 4.47 -4.90
C PRO A 132 15.52 4.74 -4.03
#